data_1e6340a1f34ad9967482ec32113078b2
#
_entry.id   1e6340a1f34ad9967482ec32113078b2
#
_cell.length_a   1.000
_cell.length_b   1.000
_cell.length_c   1.000
_cell.angle_alpha   90.00
_cell.angle_beta   90.00
_cell.angle_gamma   90.00
#
_symmetry.space_group_name_H-M   'P 1'
#
loop_
_entity.id
_entity.type
_entity.pdbx_description
1 polymer ?
#
loop_
_entity_poly.entity_id
_entity_poly.type
_entity_poly.pdbx_seq_one_letter_code
_entity_poly.pdbx_strand_id
1 'polypeptide(L)'
;MESAKYTILVVDDEELMRYLVVSYLSKLGHSCLTAIDGVDALDKIKRNKIDAVITDIRLPKMDGITLISEISRQYPGLPVMVMTAFDEEYSERTAISVGAQEFLKKPFTLDEFAARLNKMINDAEVLKRMKSEKPADENLQELMNELEKTLKNS
;
A
#
# COMPACT_ATOMS: atom_id res chain seq x y z
N MET A 1 6.19 -8.63 -23.59
CA MET A 1 5.26 -9.04 -22.51
C MET A 1 4.94 -7.83 -21.66
N GLU A 2 3.68 -7.47 -21.62
CA GLU A 2 3.27 -6.31 -20.85
C GLU A 2 3.11 -6.68 -19.38
N SER A 3 3.77 -5.93 -18.53
CA SER A 3 3.53 -6.05 -17.10
C SER A 3 2.17 -5.45 -16.78
N ALA A 4 1.49 -5.98 -15.77
CA ALA A 4 0.22 -5.45 -15.33
C ALA A 4 0.38 -3.99 -14.91
N LYS A 5 -0.54 -3.14 -15.37
CA LYS A 5 -0.56 -1.73 -15.00
C LYS A 5 -1.45 -1.53 -13.79
N TYR A 6 -0.94 -0.79 -12.84
CA TYR A 6 -1.69 -0.44 -11.63
C TYR A 6 -1.95 1.05 -11.62
N THR A 7 -3.00 1.46 -10.95
CA THR A 7 -3.30 2.87 -10.70
C THR A 7 -2.88 3.19 -9.28
N ILE A 8 -1.89 4.06 -9.14
CA ILE A 8 -1.25 4.36 -7.87
C ILE A 8 -1.48 5.82 -7.50
N LEU A 9 -1.95 6.04 -6.28
CA LEU A 9 -2.16 7.39 -5.76
C LEU A 9 -0.89 7.85 -5.04
N VAL A 10 -0.38 9.00 -5.44
CA VAL A 10 0.81 9.61 -4.82
C VAL A 10 0.36 10.81 -3.99
N VAL A 11 0.64 10.77 -2.69
CA VAL A 11 0.22 11.81 -1.76
C VAL A 11 1.45 12.51 -1.18
N ASP A 12 1.64 13.76 -1.54
CA ASP A 12 2.74 14.59 -1.05
C ASP A 12 2.36 16.04 -1.29
N ASP A 13 2.63 16.92 -0.32
CA ASP A 13 2.36 18.35 -0.48
C ASP A 13 3.45 19.07 -1.28
N GLU A 14 4.60 18.44 -1.47
CA GLU A 14 5.69 18.99 -2.27
C GLU A 14 5.57 18.62 -3.73
N GLU A 15 5.43 19.62 -4.59
CA GLU A 15 5.26 19.41 -6.02
C GLU A 15 6.41 18.62 -6.65
N LEU A 16 7.66 18.96 -6.27
CA LEU A 16 8.83 18.28 -6.83
C LEU A 16 8.87 16.80 -6.46
N MET A 17 8.47 16.47 -5.24
CA MET A 17 8.44 15.06 -4.80
C MET A 17 7.35 14.30 -5.54
N ARG A 18 6.16 14.90 -5.71
CA ARG A 18 5.10 14.28 -6.50
C ARG A 18 5.58 14.01 -7.92
N TYR A 19 6.23 15.00 -8.53
CA TYR A 19 6.76 14.87 -9.89
C TYR A 19 7.77 13.72 -9.98
N LEU A 20 8.68 13.63 -9.02
CA LEU A 20 9.70 12.57 -8.99
C LEU A 20 9.05 11.19 -8.92
N VAL A 21 8.12 10.99 -7.97
CA VAL A 21 7.48 9.69 -7.77
C VAL A 21 6.62 9.31 -8.98
N VAL A 22 5.87 10.25 -9.53
CA VAL A 22 5.08 10.03 -10.75
C VAL A 22 5.99 9.64 -11.91
N SER A 23 7.14 10.31 -12.03
CA SER A 23 8.12 10.01 -13.06
C SER A 23 8.64 8.57 -12.93
N TYR A 24 8.94 8.13 -11.72
CA TYR A 24 9.38 6.75 -11.47
C TYR A 24 8.27 5.75 -11.82
N LEU A 25 7.04 6.04 -11.40
CA LEU A 25 5.90 5.15 -11.69
C LEU A 25 5.64 5.05 -13.18
N SER A 26 5.74 6.15 -13.90
CA SER A 26 5.58 6.15 -15.35
C SER A 26 6.62 5.29 -16.05
N LYS A 27 7.87 5.36 -15.58
CA LYS A 27 8.94 4.50 -16.13
C LYS A 27 8.68 3.02 -15.87
N LEU A 28 7.99 2.71 -14.78
CA LEU A 28 7.63 1.34 -14.43
C LEU A 28 6.33 0.88 -15.09
N GLY A 29 5.66 1.75 -15.83
CA GLY A 29 4.47 1.40 -16.60
C GLY A 29 3.15 1.56 -15.87
N HIS A 30 3.13 2.24 -14.73
CA HIS A 30 1.92 2.44 -13.94
C HIS A 30 1.23 3.75 -14.24
N SER A 31 -0.08 3.80 -14.00
CA SER A 31 -0.87 5.03 -14.04
C SER A 31 -0.87 5.69 -12.67
N CYS A 32 -0.96 7.00 -12.63
CA CYS A 32 -0.88 7.76 -11.38
C CYS A 32 -2.03 8.74 -11.22
N LEU A 33 -2.49 8.88 -9.98
CA LEU A 33 -3.26 10.03 -9.53
C LEU A 33 -2.44 10.67 -8.42
N THR A 34 -2.66 11.95 -8.18
CA THR A 34 -1.94 12.68 -7.15
C THR A 34 -2.89 13.34 -6.16
N ALA A 35 -2.43 13.50 -4.93
CA ALA A 35 -3.14 14.25 -3.90
C ALA A 35 -2.14 15.09 -3.11
N ILE A 36 -2.60 16.22 -2.60
CA ILE A 36 -1.74 17.17 -1.89
C ILE A 36 -1.81 17.04 -0.37
N ASP A 37 -2.82 16.35 0.12
CA ASP A 37 -3.01 16.13 1.56
C ASP A 37 -3.87 14.88 1.78
N GLY A 38 -4.06 14.52 3.05
CA GLY A 38 -4.81 13.31 3.39
C GLY A 38 -6.30 13.38 3.06
N VAL A 39 -6.89 14.56 3.15
CA VAL A 39 -8.31 14.75 2.83
C VAL A 39 -8.52 14.54 1.33
N ASP A 40 -7.68 15.16 0.52
CA ASP A 40 -7.70 14.99 -0.94
C ASP A 40 -7.46 13.53 -1.33
N ALA A 41 -6.54 12.87 -0.62
CA ALA A 41 -6.24 11.45 -0.86
C ALA A 41 -7.46 10.56 -0.64
N LEU A 42 -8.15 10.73 0.48
CA LEU A 42 -9.34 9.93 0.78
C LEU A 42 -10.46 10.17 -0.23
N ASP A 43 -10.63 11.41 -0.68
CA ASP A 43 -11.59 11.74 -1.73
C ASP A 43 -11.25 11.01 -3.04
N LYS A 44 -9.99 10.98 -3.43
CA LYS A 44 -9.56 10.31 -4.64
C LYS A 44 -9.69 8.80 -4.58
N ILE A 45 -9.42 8.22 -3.43
CA ILE A 45 -9.63 6.78 -3.22
C ILE A 45 -11.11 6.43 -3.34
N LYS A 46 -11.99 7.28 -2.81
CA LYS A 46 -13.43 7.06 -2.89
C LYS A 46 -13.98 7.13 -4.31
N ARG A 47 -13.43 8.03 -5.13
CA ARG A 47 -13.94 8.29 -6.48
C ARG A 47 -13.29 7.48 -7.59
N ASN A 48 -12.17 6.82 -7.30
CA ASN A 48 -11.40 6.12 -8.31
C ASN A 48 -11.01 4.74 -7.81
N LYS A 49 -10.75 3.83 -8.74
CA LYS A 49 -10.16 2.55 -8.40
C LYS A 49 -8.66 2.74 -8.22
N ILE A 50 -8.20 2.63 -7.00
CA ILE A 50 -6.78 2.78 -6.64
C ILE A 50 -6.24 1.42 -6.22
N ASP A 51 -5.11 1.02 -6.78
CA ASP A 51 -4.49 -0.27 -6.49
C ASP A 51 -3.43 -0.19 -5.38
N ALA A 52 -2.83 0.97 -5.18
CA ALA A 52 -1.84 1.19 -4.13
C ALA A 52 -1.72 2.68 -3.84
N VAL A 53 -1.26 3.01 -2.65
CA VAL A 53 -1.05 4.39 -2.22
C VAL A 53 0.40 4.57 -1.79
N ILE A 54 1.01 5.66 -2.19
CA ILE A 54 2.34 6.08 -1.74
C ILE A 54 2.17 7.45 -1.10
N THR A 55 2.50 7.57 0.18
CA THR A 55 2.26 8.82 0.91
C THR A 55 3.48 9.24 1.73
N ASP A 56 3.68 10.55 1.82
CA ASP A 56 4.59 11.12 2.81
C ASP A 56 3.93 11.03 4.19
N ILE A 57 4.72 11.03 5.24
CA ILE A 57 4.23 11.07 6.61
C ILE A 57 3.76 12.48 6.97
N ARG A 58 4.53 13.50 6.56
CA ARG A 58 4.21 14.90 6.89
C ARG A 58 3.33 15.52 5.82
N LEU A 59 2.06 15.64 6.14
CA LEU A 59 1.08 16.24 5.24
C LEU A 59 0.29 17.31 5.98
N PRO A 60 -0.17 18.37 5.27
CA PRO A 60 -1.08 19.33 5.87
C PRO A 60 -2.48 18.74 6.05
N LYS A 61 -3.29 19.34 6.89
CA LYS A 61 -4.67 18.99 7.22
C LYS A 61 -4.83 17.64 7.91
N MET A 62 -4.36 16.57 7.31
CA MET A 62 -4.39 15.23 7.90
C MET A 62 -3.02 14.62 7.68
N ASP A 63 -2.29 14.29 8.74
CA ASP A 63 -0.96 13.73 8.60
C ASP A 63 -0.99 12.33 8.00
N GLY A 64 0.19 11.85 7.56
CA GLY A 64 0.27 10.56 6.90
C GLY A 64 -0.08 9.39 7.78
N ILE A 65 0.19 9.46 9.07
CA ILE A 65 -0.17 8.39 10.02
C ILE A 65 -1.68 8.24 10.11
N THR A 66 -2.39 9.36 10.26
CA THR A 66 -3.85 9.36 10.29
C THR A 66 -4.42 8.87 8.96
N LEU A 67 -3.84 9.29 7.86
CA LEU A 67 -4.26 8.82 6.53
C LEU A 67 -4.11 7.31 6.40
N ILE A 68 -2.98 6.76 6.80
CA ILE A 68 -2.72 5.31 6.73
C ILE A 68 -3.74 4.56 7.58
N SER A 69 -4.00 5.06 8.79
CA SER A 69 -4.99 4.46 9.69
C SER A 69 -6.39 4.46 9.07
N GLU A 70 -6.79 5.56 8.46
CA GLU A 70 -8.10 5.67 7.80
C GLU A 70 -8.21 4.74 6.59
N ILE A 71 -7.15 4.63 5.80
CA ILE A 71 -7.13 3.68 4.67
C ILE A 71 -7.25 2.25 5.16
N SER A 72 -6.50 1.89 6.19
CA SER A 72 -6.55 0.54 6.76
C SER A 72 -7.93 0.18 7.27
N ARG A 73 -8.63 1.15 7.85
CA ARG A 73 -9.97 0.96 8.38
C ARG A 73 -11.03 0.89 7.30
N GLN A 74 -10.98 1.80 6.33
CA GLN A 74 -12.02 1.93 5.30
C GLN A 74 -11.78 1.05 4.07
N TYR A 75 -10.53 0.81 3.74
CA TYR A 75 -10.14 0.07 2.54
C TYR A 75 -9.15 -1.04 2.89
N PRO A 76 -9.57 -2.03 3.70
CA PRO A 76 -8.67 -3.14 4.05
C PRO A 76 -8.24 -3.87 2.78
N GLY A 77 -6.96 -4.11 2.65
CA GLY A 77 -6.39 -4.72 1.45
C GLY A 77 -5.80 -3.73 0.46
N LEU A 78 -6.03 -2.43 0.63
CA LEU A 78 -5.36 -1.41 -0.18
C LEU A 78 -3.95 -1.17 0.38
N PRO A 79 -2.89 -1.58 -0.35
CA PRO A 79 -1.54 -1.45 0.18
C PRO A 79 -1.06 0.00 0.19
N VAL A 80 -0.34 0.36 1.25
CA VAL A 80 0.20 1.71 1.42
C VAL A 80 1.70 1.64 1.68
N MET A 81 2.46 2.39 0.90
CA MET A 81 3.88 2.63 1.13
C MET A 81 4.05 4.03 1.69
N VAL A 82 4.83 4.16 2.74
CA VAL A 82 5.12 5.47 3.33
C VAL A 82 6.52 5.92 2.97
N MET A 83 6.66 7.20 2.61
CA MET A 83 7.93 7.84 2.38
C MET A 83 8.32 8.62 3.64
N THR A 84 9.54 8.45 4.11
CA THR A 84 10.02 9.07 5.34
C THR A 84 11.30 9.85 5.12
N ALA A 85 11.49 10.93 5.88
CA ALA A 85 12.75 11.61 5.90
C ALA A 85 13.78 10.78 6.69
N PHE A 86 15.05 11.04 6.46
CA PHE A 86 16.17 10.28 7.04
C PHE A 86 16.09 10.19 8.57
N ASP A 87 15.59 11.21 9.24
CA ASP A 87 15.58 11.33 10.70
C ASP A 87 14.24 10.96 11.35
N GLU A 88 13.32 10.29 10.61
CA GLU A 88 11.99 9.98 11.10
C GLU A 88 11.76 8.50 11.42
N GLU A 89 12.71 7.87 12.10
CA GLU A 89 12.63 6.47 12.45
C GLU A 89 11.39 6.14 13.31
N TYR A 90 11.05 7.01 14.25
CA TYR A 90 9.85 6.84 15.06
C TYR A 90 8.58 6.80 14.21
N SER A 91 8.52 7.68 13.22
CA SER A 91 7.37 7.76 12.33
C SER A 91 7.19 6.51 11.47
N GLU A 92 8.30 5.86 11.07
CA GLU A 92 8.24 4.59 10.34
C GLU A 92 7.54 3.49 11.15
N ARG A 93 7.95 3.33 12.40
CA ARG A 93 7.39 2.31 13.28
C ARG A 93 5.89 2.54 13.49
N THR A 94 5.52 3.80 13.71
CA THR A 94 4.12 4.17 13.90
C THR A 94 3.32 3.91 12.62
N ALA A 95 3.86 4.24 11.46
CA ALA A 95 3.19 4.01 10.18
C ALA A 95 2.92 2.52 9.96
N ILE A 96 3.89 1.68 10.22
CA ILE A 96 3.74 0.22 10.09
C ILE A 96 2.69 -0.29 11.07
N SER A 97 2.71 0.19 12.32
CA SER A 97 1.76 -0.26 13.34
C SER A 97 0.31 0.10 13.01
N VAL A 98 0.07 1.16 12.24
CA VAL A 98 -1.28 1.54 11.83
C VAL A 98 -1.67 1.02 10.45
N GLY A 99 -0.80 0.29 9.78
CA GLY A 99 -1.17 -0.43 8.57
C GLY A 99 -0.33 -0.25 7.32
N ALA A 100 0.75 0.52 7.35
CA ALA A 100 1.62 0.65 6.18
C ALA A 100 2.31 -0.70 5.91
N GLN A 101 2.30 -1.14 4.66
CA GLN A 101 2.93 -2.39 4.25
C GLN A 101 4.40 -2.24 3.92
N GLU A 102 4.81 -1.05 3.49
CA GLU A 102 6.18 -0.81 3.09
C GLU A 102 6.58 0.63 3.42
N PHE A 103 7.87 0.86 3.58
CA PHE A 103 8.39 2.20 3.77
C PHE A 103 9.61 2.43 2.89
N LEU A 104 9.90 3.69 2.60
CA LEU A 104 11.01 4.08 1.76
C LEU A 104 11.62 5.37 2.30
N LYS A 105 12.91 5.34 2.65
CA LYS A 105 13.61 6.51 3.19
C LYS A 105 14.09 7.42 2.08
N LYS A 106 13.83 8.71 2.24
CA LYS A 106 14.35 9.75 1.35
C LYS A 106 15.80 10.06 1.70
N PRO A 107 16.69 10.29 0.75
CA PRO A 107 16.51 10.17 -0.69
C PRO A 107 16.59 8.71 -1.15
N PHE A 108 15.90 8.37 -2.24
CA PHE A 108 15.90 7.02 -2.77
C PHE A 108 16.15 7.02 -4.28
N THR A 109 16.66 5.89 -4.78
CA THR A 109 16.89 5.69 -6.20
C THR A 109 15.67 5.06 -6.85
N LEU A 110 15.62 5.09 -8.17
CA LEU A 110 14.58 4.36 -8.91
C LEU A 110 14.60 2.87 -8.59
N ASP A 111 15.79 2.28 -8.47
CA ASP A 111 15.92 0.86 -8.18
C ASP A 111 15.36 0.49 -6.79
N GLU A 112 15.66 1.31 -5.78
CA GLU A 112 15.12 1.10 -4.43
C GLU A 112 13.60 1.25 -4.43
N PHE A 113 13.10 2.27 -5.10
CA PHE A 113 11.68 2.53 -5.23
C PHE A 113 10.98 1.34 -5.90
N ALA A 114 11.51 0.91 -7.04
CA ALA A 114 10.94 -0.20 -7.82
C ALA A 114 10.92 -1.50 -7.01
N ALA A 115 12.00 -1.80 -6.31
CA ALA A 115 12.09 -3.03 -5.51
C ALA A 115 11.02 -3.07 -4.41
N ARG A 116 10.85 -1.97 -3.69
CA ARG A 116 9.86 -1.87 -2.62
C ARG A 116 8.43 -1.90 -3.14
N LEU A 117 8.18 -1.17 -4.21
CA LEU A 117 6.86 -1.13 -4.83
C LEU A 117 6.45 -2.50 -5.37
N ASN A 118 7.34 -3.14 -6.11
CA ASN A 118 7.06 -4.45 -6.69
C ASN A 118 6.79 -5.50 -5.62
N LYS A 119 7.56 -5.49 -4.53
CA LYS A 119 7.33 -6.39 -3.40
C LYS A 119 5.94 -6.15 -2.80
N MET A 120 5.58 -4.89 -2.54
CA MET A 120 4.30 -4.55 -1.94
C MET A 120 3.13 -4.97 -2.83
N ILE A 121 3.20 -4.67 -4.11
CA ILE A 121 2.13 -5.02 -5.06
C ILE A 121 2.02 -6.52 -5.21
N ASN A 122 3.15 -7.22 -5.33
CA ASN A 122 3.15 -8.67 -5.45
C ASN A 122 2.54 -9.35 -4.22
N ASP A 123 2.88 -8.90 -3.03
CA ASP A 123 2.31 -9.42 -1.79
C ASP A 123 0.79 -9.20 -1.75
N ALA A 124 0.34 -8.02 -2.17
CA ALA A 124 -1.09 -7.71 -2.22
C ALA A 124 -1.84 -8.59 -3.22
N GLU A 125 -1.24 -8.84 -4.39
CA GLU A 125 -1.84 -9.72 -5.41
C GLU A 125 -1.94 -11.17 -4.94
N VAL A 126 -0.91 -11.66 -4.26
CA VAL A 126 -0.92 -13.00 -3.68
C VAL A 126 -2.05 -13.13 -2.66
N LEU A 127 -2.21 -12.15 -1.77
CA LEU A 127 -3.29 -12.17 -0.77
C LEU A 127 -4.67 -12.15 -1.43
N LYS A 128 -4.85 -11.36 -2.48
CA LYS A 128 -6.12 -11.33 -3.22
C LYS A 128 -6.45 -12.67 -3.84
N ARG A 129 -5.48 -13.32 -4.46
CA ARG A 129 -5.67 -14.65 -5.07
C ARG A 129 -6.04 -15.68 -4.01
N MET A 130 -5.38 -15.66 -2.88
CA MET A 130 -5.68 -16.59 -1.79
C MET A 130 -7.10 -16.44 -1.27
N LYS A 131 -7.64 -15.20 -1.28
CA LYS A 131 -9.00 -14.93 -0.81
C LYS A 131 -10.06 -15.22 -1.86
N SER A 132 -9.74 -15.14 -3.15
CA SER A 132 -10.70 -15.24 -4.24
C SER A 132 -10.75 -16.60 -4.91
N GLU A 133 -9.73 -17.45 -4.78
CA GLU A 133 -9.68 -18.77 -5.39
C GLU A 133 -10.49 -19.77 -4.56
N LYS A 134 -11.77 -19.91 -4.89
CA LYS A 134 -12.68 -20.77 -4.15
C LYS A 134 -12.27 -22.23 -4.02
N PRO A 135 -11.77 -22.91 -5.08
CA PRO A 135 -11.35 -24.31 -4.92
C PRO A 135 -10.22 -24.48 -3.90
N ALA A 136 -9.24 -23.58 -3.91
CA ALA A 136 -8.17 -23.61 -2.94
C ALA A 136 -8.67 -23.21 -1.55
N ASP A 137 -9.58 -22.23 -1.47
CA ASP A 137 -10.18 -21.79 -0.22
C ASP A 137 -11.03 -22.88 0.41
N GLU A 138 -11.81 -23.60 -0.39
CA GLU A 138 -12.63 -24.70 0.11
C GLU A 138 -11.75 -25.82 0.67
N ASN A 139 -10.69 -26.20 -0.03
CA ASN A 139 -9.78 -27.23 0.44
C ASN A 139 -9.07 -26.78 1.72
N LEU A 140 -8.65 -25.54 1.77
CA LEU A 140 -7.99 -24.99 2.95
C LEU A 140 -8.96 -24.92 4.13
N GLN A 141 -10.21 -24.52 3.86
CA GLN A 141 -11.22 -24.43 4.91
C GLN A 141 -11.55 -25.81 5.48
N GLU A 142 -11.67 -26.83 4.63
CA GLU A 142 -11.88 -28.19 5.07
C GLU A 142 -10.75 -28.69 5.94
N LEU A 143 -9.50 -28.44 5.52
CA LEU A 143 -8.33 -28.82 6.28
C LEU A 143 -8.28 -28.12 7.66
N MET A 144 -8.62 -26.85 7.68
CA MET A 144 -8.68 -26.09 8.94
C MET A 144 -9.76 -26.62 9.85
N ASN A 145 -10.93 -26.95 9.31
CA ASN A 145 -12.03 -27.52 10.07
C ASN A 145 -11.66 -28.88 10.68
N GLU A 146 -10.99 -29.73 9.91
CA GLU A 146 -10.50 -31.01 10.39
C GLU A 146 -9.49 -30.85 11.52
N LEU A 147 -8.58 -29.89 11.35
CA LEU A 147 -7.56 -29.60 12.36
C LEU A 147 -8.22 -29.16 13.67
N GLU A 148 -9.21 -28.27 13.60
CA GLU A 148 -9.95 -27.81 14.77
C GLU A 148 -10.65 -28.97 15.48
N LYS A 149 -11.29 -29.87 14.73
CA LYS A 149 -11.92 -31.06 15.31
C LYS A 149 -10.93 -31.94 16.04
N THR A 150 -9.77 -32.15 15.44
CA THR A 150 -8.71 -32.95 16.03
C THR A 150 -8.22 -32.32 17.34
N LEU A 151 -8.05 -31.00 17.36
CA LEU A 151 -7.61 -30.27 18.55
C LEU A 151 -8.65 -30.28 19.66
N LYS A 152 -9.95 -30.23 19.30
CA LYS A 152 -11.03 -30.27 20.30
C LYS A 152 -11.23 -31.66 20.91
N ASN A 153 -10.86 -32.69 20.17
CA ASN A 153 -11.06 -34.08 20.61
C ASN A 153 -9.83 -34.68 21.33
N SER A 154 -8.77 -33.90 21.46
CA SER A 154 -7.56 -34.36 22.14
C SER A 154 -7.48 -33.95 23.61
#